data_da985df4ae33768fae07d87d998e7a87
#
_entry.id   da985df4ae33768fae07d87d998e7a87
#
_cell.length_a   1.000
_cell.length_b   1.000
_cell.length_c   1.000
_cell.angle_alpha   90.00
_cell.angle_beta   90.00
_cell.angle_gamma   90.00
#
_symmetry.space_group_name_H-M   'P 1'
#
loop_
_entity.id
_entity.type
_entity.pdbx_description
1 polymer ?
#
loop_
_entity_poly.entity_id
_entity_poly.type
_entity_poly.pdbx_seq_one_letter_code
_entity_poly.pdbx_strand_id
1 'polypeptide(L)'
;MKRLWIRVGLFFLFFWELPQNLVGLFLIYIVNFGADKVMTYDGLKIGSNIFYLKRGCPAGVCLGEFICFPYWSFTSVNLADKQHERGHRIQSRILGPLYLILIGIPSVTRNLMFRVKQRKYPLYKLVKWYYSGYPENWADKLGHVSGRKVNGVKI
;
A
#
# COMPACT_ATOMS: atom_id res chain seq x y z
N MET A 1 24.17 0.96 21.05
CA MET A 1 23.53 -0.37 21.10
C MET A 1 22.10 -0.38 20.50
N LYS A 2 21.11 0.44 20.92
CA LYS A 2 19.73 0.40 20.39
C LYS A 2 19.65 0.53 18.85
N ARG A 3 20.44 1.40 18.23
CA ARG A 3 20.43 1.58 16.75
C ARG A 3 20.93 0.36 15.98
N LEU A 4 21.86 -0.43 16.55
CA LEU A 4 22.37 -1.65 15.92
C LEU A 4 21.29 -2.74 15.90
N TRP A 5 20.61 -2.96 17.02
CA TRP A 5 19.53 -3.94 17.13
C TRP A 5 18.35 -3.62 16.20
N ILE A 6 18.03 -2.34 16.01
CA ILE A 6 17.00 -1.92 15.04
C ILE A 6 17.42 -2.29 13.61
N ARG A 7 18.68 -2.05 13.22
CA ARG A 7 19.19 -2.40 11.88
C ARG A 7 19.19 -3.91 11.63
N VAL A 8 19.61 -4.69 12.63
CA VAL A 8 19.59 -6.16 12.59
C VAL A 8 18.14 -6.65 12.43
N GLY A 9 17.21 -6.11 13.21
CA GLY A 9 15.79 -6.46 13.08
C GLY A 9 15.21 -6.12 11.70
N LEU A 10 15.54 -4.96 11.13
CA LEU A 10 15.11 -4.58 9.78
C LEU A 10 15.69 -5.48 8.70
N PHE A 11 16.94 -5.95 8.87
CA PHE A 11 17.55 -6.92 7.97
C PHE A 11 16.80 -8.25 7.95
N PHE A 12 16.47 -8.81 9.11
CA PHE A 12 15.66 -10.03 9.20
C PHE A 12 14.26 -9.84 8.63
N LEU A 13 13.61 -8.71 8.88
CA LEU A 13 12.30 -8.40 8.30
C LEU A 13 12.36 -8.31 6.78
N PHE A 14 13.42 -7.76 6.20
CA PHE A 14 13.57 -7.72 4.74
C PHE A 14 13.56 -9.12 4.12
N PHE A 15 14.24 -10.09 4.73
CA PHE A 15 14.25 -11.49 4.27
C PHE A 15 12.93 -12.20 4.57
N TRP A 16 12.29 -11.89 5.69
CA TRP A 16 10.96 -12.41 6.02
C TRP A 16 9.91 -11.96 5.00
N GLU A 17 10.04 -10.77 4.47
CA GLU A 17 9.17 -10.17 3.46
C GLU A 17 9.76 -10.28 2.03
N LEU A 18 10.71 -11.22 1.80
CA LEU A 18 11.49 -11.27 0.55
C LEU A 18 10.63 -11.32 -0.73
N PRO A 19 9.60 -12.16 -0.87
CA PRO A 19 8.83 -12.23 -2.10
C PRO A 19 8.22 -10.88 -2.50
N GLN A 20 7.56 -10.17 -1.58
CA GLN A 20 6.96 -8.87 -1.85
C GLN A 20 8.01 -7.78 -2.02
N ASN A 21 9.13 -7.85 -1.31
CA ASN A 21 10.23 -6.92 -1.49
C ASN A 21 10.86 -7.03 -2.89
N LEU A 22 11.01 -8.24 -3.42
CA LEU A 22 11.49 -8.45 -4.79
C LEU A 22 10.52 -7.86 -5.83
N VAL A 23 9.20 -8.06 -5.65
CA VAL A 23 8.18 -7.45 -6.51
C VAL A 23 8.25 -5.92 -6.42
N GLY A 24 8.43 -5.36 -5.24
CA GLY A 24 8.58 -3.92 -5.03
C GLY A 24 9.83 -3.36 -5.73
N LEU A 25 10.97 -4.02 -5.57
CA LEU A 25 12.22 -3.65 -6.24
C LEU A 25 12.08 -3.72 -7.77
N PHE A 26 11.47 -4.78 -8.30
CA PHE A 26 11.20 -4.91 -9.73
C PHE A 26 10.34 -3.75 -10.24
N LEU A 27 9.25 -3.44 -9.55
CA LEU A 27 8.35 -2.34 -9.91
C LEU A 27 9.08 -0.99 -9.91
N ILE A 28 9.89 -0.72 -8.88
CA ILE A 28 10.58 0.57 -8.72
C ILE A 28 11.72 0.72 -9.71
N TYR A 29 12.57 -0.29 -9.83
CA TYR A 29 13.85 -0.15 -10.57
C TYR A 29 13.78 -0.64 -12.00
N ILE A 30 12.96 -1.63 -12.32
CA ILE A 30 12.85 -2.18 -13.68
C ILE A 30 11.72 -1.51 -14.45
N VAL A 31 10.47 -1.55 -13.92
CA VAL A 31 9.31 -0.98 -14.61
C VAL A 31 9.41 0.55 -14.74
N ASN A 32 10.00 1.20 -13.73
CA ASN A 32 10.21 2.66 -13.71
C ASN A 32 11.64 3.07 -14.04
N PHE A 33 12.41 2.23 -14.76
CA PHE A 33 13.75 2.58 -15.20
C PHE A 33 13.72 3.88 -16.02
N GLY A 34 14.61 4.83 -15.70
CA GLY A 34 14.67 6.14 -16.32
C GLY A 34 13.50 7.10 -16.03
N ALA A 35 12.52 6.71 -15.22
CA ALA A 35 11.49 7.62 -14.74
C ALA A 35 11.96 8.36 -13.47
N ASP A 36 11.54 9.63 -13.31
CA ASP A 36 11.78 10.35 -12.06
C ASP A 36 11.09 9.64 -10.91
N LYS A 37 11.87 9.24 -9.92
CA LYS A 37 11.38 8.58 -8.72
C LYS A 37 11.37 9.60 -7.60
N VAL A 38 10.19 9.94 -7.12
CA VAL A 38 10.06 10.82 -5.96
C VAL A 38 10.07 9.95 -4.70
N MET A 39 11.13 10.03 -3.93
CA MET A 39 11.17 9.47 -2.57
C MET A 39 10.70 10.55 -1.61
N THR A 40 9.55 10.34 -0.96
CA THR A 40 9.15 11.17 0.16
C THR A 40 9.37 10.40 1.46
N TYR A 41 10.19 10.96 2.33
CA TYR A 41 10.30 10.52 3.70
C TYR A 41 9.08 11.08 4.44
N ASP A 42 8.00 10.31 4.49
CA ASP A 42 6.87 10.69 5.32
C ASP A 42 7.20 10.32 6.76
N GLY A 43 7.18 11.30 7.67
CA GLY A 43 7.49 11.16 9.10
C GLY A 43 6.53 10.26 9.90
N LEU A 44 5.85 9.34 9.24
CA LEU A 44 5.22 8.19 9.86
C LEU A 44 6.34 7.37 10.50
N LYS A 45 6.43 7.37 11.83
CA LYS A 45 7.44 6.76 12.72
C LYS A 45 7.80 5.28 12.47
N ILE A 46 7.47 4.74 11.31
CA ILE A 46 7.73 3.37 10.88
C ILE A 46 8.42 3.45 9.52
N GLY A 47 9.70 3.70 9.50
CA GLY A 47 10.68 3.60 8.41
C GLY A 47 10.22 3.09 7.02
N SER A 48 9.11 3.62 6.49
CA SER A 48 8.54 3.20 5.21
C SER A 48 9.11 4.06 4.11
N ASN A 49 9.62 3.43 3.07
CA ASN A 49 9.99 4.12 1.86
C ASN A 49 8.76 4.30 0.98
N ILE A 50 8.31 5.55 0.79
CA ILE A 50 7.19 5.87 -0.10
C ILE A 50 7.74 6.31 -1.45
N PHE A 51 7.23 5.71 -2.50
CA PHE A 51 7.60 5.97 -3.88
C PHE A 51 6.39 6.43 -4.69
N TYR A 52 6.56 7.46 -5.49
CA TYR A 52 5.58 7.89 -6.48
C TYR A 52 6.05 7.49 -7.87
N LEU A 53 5.34 6.55 -8.49
CA LEU A 53 5.77 5.87 -9.70
C LEU A 53 4.98 6.34 -10.91
N LYS A 54 5.66 6.56 -12.04
CA LYS A 54 5.02 6.93 -13.31
C LYS A 54 4.35 5.75 -14.02
N ARG A 55 4.85 4.53 -13.79
CA ARG A 55 4.39 3.32 -14.47
C ARG A 55 4.07 2.21 -13.47
N GLY A 56 3.15 1.33 -13.84
CA GLY A 56 2.88 0.09 -13.09
C GLY A 56 2.17 0.26 -11.75
N CYS A 57 1.80 1.47 -11.36
CA CYS A 57 1.16 1.75 -10.08
C CYS A 57 -0.14 2.54 -10.29
N PRO A 58 -1.27 1.88 -10.56
CA PRO A 58 -2.54 2.54 -10.85
C PRO A 58 -3.31 3.01 -9.60
N ALA A 59 -2.89 2.57 -8.42
CA ALA A 59 -3.44 2.93 -7.11
C ALA A 59 -2.32 2.80 -6.05
N GLY A 60 -2.59 3.12 -4.79
CA GLY A 60 -1.68 2.77 -3.71
C GLY A 60 -1.44 1.26 -3.65
N VAL A 61 -0.23 0.85 -3.35
CA VAL A 61 0.12 -0.55 -3.14
C VAL A 61 1.29 -0.67 -2.16
N CYS A 62 1.18 -1.58 -1.22
CA CYS A 62 2.26 -1.94 -0.31
C CYS A 62 2.90 -3.27 -0.73
N LEU A 63 4.22 -3.26 -0.91
CA LEU A 63 5.03 -4.41 -1.28
C LEU A 63 6.18 -4.55 -0.27
N GLY A 64 5.86 -5.10 0.89
CA GLY A 64 6.81 -5.23 2.01
C GLY A 64 7.30 -3.88 2.54
N GLU A 65 8.58 -3.61 2.38
CA GLU A 65 9.21 -2.35 2.80
C GLU A 65 8.86 -1.15 1.90
N PHE A 66 8.22 -1.38 0.76
CA PHE A 66 7.94 -0.37 -0.25
C PHE A 66 6.45 -0.03 -0.31
N ILE A 67 6.11 1.24 -0.13
CA ILE A 67 4.76 1.76 -0.38
C ILE A 67 4.83 2.59 -1.65
N CYS A 68 4.05 2.22 -2.65
CA CYS A 68 4.05 2.87 -3.95
C CYS A 68 2.70 3.54 -4.22
N PHE A 69 2.74 4.78 -4.69
CA PHE A 69 1.58 5.53 -5.18
C PHE A 69 1.79 5.94 -6.64
N PRO A 70 0.72 6.15 -7.42
CA PRO A 70 0.88 6.71 -8.75
C PRO A 70 1.40 8.15 -8.67
N TYR A 71 2.31 8.52 -9.59
CA TYR A 71 2.96 9.83 -9.60
C TYR A 71 1.96 11.00 -9.64
N TRP A 72 0.89 10.86 -10.42
CA TRP A 72 -0.16 11.88 -10.51
C TRP A 72 -0.89 12.15 -9.18
N SER A 73 -0.81 11.23 -8.23
CA SER A 73 -1.42 11.38 -6.91
C SER A 73 -0.54 12.08 -5.87
N PHE A 74 0.67 12.50 -6.25
CA PHE A 74 1.66 13.08 -5.32
C PHE A 74 1.08 14.19 -4.44
N THR A 75 0.26 15.08 -5.00
CA THR A 75 -0.40 16.17 -4.28
C THR A 75 -1.77 15.81 -3.70
N SER A 76 -2.34 14.68 -4.07
CA SER A 76 -3.73 14.30 -3.72
C SER A 76 -3.83 13.13 -2.74
N VAL A 77 -2.74 12.38 -2.49
CA VAL A 77 -2.74 11.29 -1.50
C VAL A 77 -2.99 11.85 -0.11
N ASN A 78 -4.11 11.47 0.46
CA ASN A 78 -4.51 11.93 1.78
C ASN A 78 -3.97 11.02 2.90
N LEU A 79 -4.15 11.45 4.15
CA LEU A 79 -3.68 10.71 5.31
C LEU A 79 -4.33 9.32 5.41
N ALA A 80 -5.62 9.18 5.06
CA ALA A 80 -6.32 7.90 5.13
C ALA A 80 -5.73 6.87 4.17
N ASP A 81 -5.31 7.29 2.96
CA ASP A 81 -4.66 6.39 1.99
C ASP A 81 -3.30 5.94 2.50
N LYS A 82 -2.51 6.84 3.07
CA LYS A 82 -1.21 6.51 3.68
C LYS A 82 -1.36 5.56 4.88
N GLN A 83 -2.35 5.79 5.73
CA GLN A 83 -2.68 4.92 6.84
C GLN A 83 -3.12 3.53 6.36
N HIS A 84 -3.88 3.46 5.28
CA HIS A 84 -4.31 2.22 4.66
C HIS A 84 -3.11 1.38 4.17
N GLU A 85 -2.21 1.98 3.39
CA GLU A 85 -1.00 1.29 2.93
C GLU A 85 -0.09 0.87 4.09
N ARG A 86 -0.04 1.66 5.17
CA ARG A 86 0.61 1.23 6.41
C ARG A 86 -0.03 -0.02 7.01
N GLY A 87 -1.36 -0.14 6.92
CA GLY A 87 -2.07 -1.34 7.34
C GLY A 87 -1.64 -2.57 6.55
N HIS A 88 -1.52 -2.46 5.23
CA HIS A 88 -0.98 -3.52 4.37
C HIS A 88 0.47 -3.87 4.72
N ARG A 89 1.28 -2.89 5.10
CA ARG A 89 2.63 -3.17 5.58
C ARG A 89 2.65 -3.99 6.87
N ILE A 90 1.74 -3.70 7.81
CA ILE A 90 1.62 -4.51 9.03
C ILE A 90 1.17 -5.93 8.68
N GLN A 91 0.22 -6.10 7.77
CA GLN A 91 -0.17 -7.43 7.26
C GLN A 91 1.02 -8.17 6.64
N SER A 92 1.84 -7.49 5.84
CA SER A 92 3.06 -8.05 5.25
C SER A 92 4.02 -8.58 6.32
N ARG A 93 4.26 -7.81 7.37
CA ARG A 93 5.11 -8.23 8.49
C ARG A 93 4.56 -9.40 9.28
N ILE A 94 3.25 -9.47 9.46
CA ILE A 94 2.59 -10.59 10.15
C ILE A 94 2.66 -11.86 9.31
N LEU A 95 2.39 -11.77 8.01
CA LEU A 95 2.22 -12.92 7.11
C LEU A 95 3.52 -13.34 6.41
N GLY A 96 4.53 -12.46 6.36
CA GLY A 96 5.79 -12.76 5.68
C GLY A 96 5.59 -13.24 4.25
N PRO A 97 6.19 -14.39 3.85
CA PRO A 97 6.12 -14.90 2.50
C PRO A 97 4.70 -15.18 1.99
N LEU A 98 3.74 -15.40 2.89
CA LEU A 98 2.34 -15.68 2.52
C LEU A 98 1.54 -14.42 2.16
N TYR A 99 2.10 -13.23 2.40
CA TYR A 99 1.41 -11.96 2.17
C TYR A 99 0.87 -11.82 0.75
N LEU A 100 1.67 -12.13 -0.27
CA LEU A 100 1.24 -11.98 -1.67
C LEU A 100 0.04 -12.86 -2.00
N ILE A 101 -0.02 -14.06 -1.44
CA ILE A 101 -1.11 -15.02 -1.69
C ILE A 101 -2.35 -14.61 -0.90
N LEU A 102 -2.20 -14.35 0.40
CA LEU A 102 -3.34 -14.13 1.30
C LEU A 102 -3.89 -12.70 1.24
N ILE A 103 -3.08 -11.73 0.91
CA ILE A 103 -3.46 -10.31 0.83
C ILE A 103 -3.36 -9.80 -0.60
N GLY A 104 -2.22 -9.97 -1.25
CA GLY A 104 -1.94 -9.40 -2.57
C GLY A 104 -2.96 -9.83 -3.62
N ILE A 105 -3.18 -11.13 -3.78
CA ILE A 105 -4.15 -11.66 -4.77
C ILE A 105 -5.58 -11.19 -4.45
N PRO A 106 -6.13 -11.33 -3.22
CA PRO A 106 -7.46 -10.82 -2.90
C PRO A 106 -7.60 -9.31 -3.08
N SER A 107 -6.60 -8.50 -2.70
CA SER A 107 -6.62 -7.05 -2.89
C SER A 107 -6.66 -6.66 -4.37
N VAL A 108 -5.79 -7.26 -5.21
CA VAL A 108 -5.80 -7.03 -6.66
C VAL A 108 -7.13 -7.44 -7.27
N THR A 109 -7.65 -8.62 -6.91
CA THR A 109 -8.95 -9.10 -7.39
C THR A 109 -10.07 -8.12 -7.04
N ARG A 110 -10.05 -7.61 -5.80
CA ARG A 110 -11.03 -6.63 -5.33
C ARG A 110 -10.91 -5.29 -6.07
N ASN A 111 -9.70 -4.86 -6.36
CA ASN A 111 -9.45 -3.65 -7.17
C ASN A 111 -9.97 -3.81 -8.61
N LEU A 112 -9.74 -4.96 -9.23
CA LEU A 112 -10.29 -5.26 -10.56
C LEU A 112 -11.82 -5.26 -10.56
N MET A 113 -12.44 -5.89 -9.55
CA MET A 113 -13.89 -5.87 -9.37
C MET A 113 -14.43 -4.44 -9.16
N PHE A 114 -13.72 -3.61 -8.41
CA PHE A 114 -14.06 -2.20 -8.23
C PHE A 114 -14.13 -1.48 -9.58
N ARG A 115 -13.12 -1.65 -10.44
CA ARG A 115 -13.06 -1.02 -11.76
C ARG A 115 -14.20 -1.47 -12.67
N VAL A 116 -14.55 -2.76 -12.66
CA VAL A 116 -15.70 -3.28 -13.44
C VAL A 116 -17.01 -2.70 -12.92
N LYS A 117 -17.20 -2.68 -11.61
CA LYS A 117 -18.41 -2.15 -10.97
C LYS A 117 -18.56 -0.63 -11.09
N GLN A 118 -17.48 0.11 -11.27
CA GLN A 118 -17.45 1.57 -11.37
C GLN A 118 -18.34 2.12 -12.51
N ARG A 119 -18.61 1.30 -13.52
CA ARG A 119 -19.53 1.64 -14.63
C ARG A 119 -21.00 1.57 -14.27
N LYS A 120 -21.35 0.86 -13.17
CA LYS A 120 -22.75 0.54 -12.82
C LYS A 120 -23.22 1.15 -11.49
N TYR A 121 -22.30 1.51 -10.61
CA TYR A 121 -22.65 1.92 -9.24
C TYR A 121 -22.04 3.29 -8.89
N PRO A 122 -22.72 4.10 -8.07
CA PRO A 122 -22.17 5.36 -7.57
C PRO A 122 -20.87 5.15 -6.78
N LEU A 123 -19.93 6.08 -6.94
CA LEU A 123 -18.57 5.99 -6.37
C LEU A 123 -18.58 5.74 -4.85
N TYR A 124 -19.43 6.45 -4.09
CA TYR A 124 -19.47 6.30 -2.63
C TYR A 124 -19.87 4.88 -2.18
N LYS A 125 -20.80 4.22 -2.89
CA LYS A 125 -21.19 2.83 -2.61
C LYS A 125 -20.04 1.87 -2.91
N LEU A 126 -19.33 2.11 -4.00
CA LEU A 126 -18.20 1.29 -4.39
C LEU A 126 -17.02 1.41 -3.42
N VAL A 127 -16.70 2.62 -3.01
CA VAL A 127 -15.62 2.85 -2.05
C VAL A 127 -15.98 2.21 -0.71
N LYS A 128 -17.19 2.37 -0.23
CA LYS A 128 -17.68 1.67 0.97
C LYS A 128 -17.56 0.15 0.83
N TRP A 129 -18.02 -0.40 -0.30
CA TRP A 129 -17.90 -1.84 -0.60
C TRP A 129 -16.43 -2.28 -0.64
N TYR A 130 -15.53 -1.51 -1.29
CA TYR A 130 -14.12 -1.83 -1.42
C TYR A 130 -13.44 -1.96 -0.05
N TYR A 131 -13.57 -0.96 0.80
CA TYR A 131 -12.91 -0.94 2.10
C TYR A 131 -13.63 -1.74 3.20
N SER A 132 -14.88 -2.16 3.01
CA SER A 132 -15.59 -3.01 3.98
C SER A 132 -15.23 -4.49 3.90
N GLY A 133 -14.62 -4.94 2.84
CA GLY A 133 -14.31 -6.36 2.65
C GLY A 133 -12.84 -6.71 2.85
N TYR A 134 -12.59 -8.01 3.04
CA TYR A 134 -11.23 -8.55 3.13
C TYR A 134 -10.47 -8.37 1.80
N PRO A 135 -9.20 -8.05 1.82
CA PRO A 135 -8.32 -7.78 2.98
C PRO A 135 -8.30 -6.31 3.43
N GLU A 136 -9.02 -5.42 2.72
CA GLU A 136 -8.95 -3.96 2.86
C GLU A 136 -9.44 -3.48 4.23
N ASN A 137 -10.52 -4.10 4.75
CA ASN A 137 -11.05 -3.77 6.07
C ASN A 137 -10.05 -4.10 7.20
N TRP A 138 -9.25 -5.13 7.03
CA TRP A 138 -8.20 -5.47 7.98
C TRP A 138 -7.03 -4.49 7.87
N ALA A 139 -6.65 -4.07 6.66
CA ALA A 139 -5.65 -3.03 6.47
C ALA A 139 -6.08 -1.71 7.12
N ASP A 140 -7.34 -1.28 6.91
CA ASP A 140 -7.89 -0.07 7.55
C ASP A 140 -7.81 -0.13 9.09
N LYS A 141 -8.13 -1.28 9.68
CA LYS A 141 -8.02 -1.49 11.14
C LYS A 141 -6.59 -1.39 11.64
N LEU A 142 -5.65 -2.10 11.00
CA LEU A 142 -4.23 -2.09 11.36
C LEU A 142 -3.56 -0.73 11.14
N GLY A 143 -3.97 -0.04 10.08
CA GLY A 143 -3.49 1.29 9.74
C GLY A 143 -4.08 2.41 10.59
N HIS A 144 -5.10 2.11 11.42
CA HIS A 144 -5.89 3.09 12.19
C HIS A 144 -6.50 4.18 11.28
N VAL A 145 -7.05 3.76 10.13
CA VAL A 145 -7.67 4.68 9.18
C VAL A 145 -8.88 5.35 9.81
N SER A 146 -8.89 6.67 9.80
CA SER A 146 -10.00 7.48 10.30
C SER A 146 -10.40 8.54 9.28
N GLY A 147 -11.69 8.82 9.21
CA GLY A 147 -12.20 9.97 8.45
C GLY A 147 -12.09 9.86 6.93
N ARG A 148 -12.13 8.63 6.36
CA ARG A 148 -12.21 8.45 4.91
C ARG A 148 -13.41 9.20 4.34
N LYS A 149 -13.18 10.01 3.32
CA LYS A 149 -14.21 10.81 2.66
C LYS A 149 -14.24 10.52 1.16
N VAL A 150 -15.43 10.51 0.56
CA VAL A 150 -15.62 10.48 -0.89
C VAL A 150 -16.51 11.66 -1.25
N ASN A 151 -16.02 12.56 -2.10
CA ASN A 151 -16.72 13.80 -2.48
C ASN A 151 -17.21 14.60 -1.25
N GLY A 152 -16.39 14.66 -0.20
CA GLY A 152 -16.73 15.35 1.06
C GLY A 152 -17.61 14.56 2.03
N VAL A 153 -18.20 13.44 1.61
CA VAL A 153 -19.05 12.58 2.44
C VAL A 153 -18.18 11.56 3.20
N LYS A 154 -18.33 11.51 4.52
CA LYS A 154 -17.67 10.49 5.37
C LYS A 154 -18.30 9.12 5.13
N ILE A 155 -17.46 8.11 4.93
CA ILE A 155 -17.84 6.72 4.69
C ILE A 155 -17.19 5.79 5.73
#